data_55c04edf5b3a3d8029936593f40b173f
#
_entry.id   55c04edf5b3a3d8029936593f40b173f
#
_cell.length_a   1.000
_cell.length_b   1.000
_cell.length_c   1.000
_cell.angle_alpha   90.00
_cell.angle_beta   90.00
_cell.angle_gamma   90.00
#
_symmetry.space_group_name_H-M   'P 1'
#
loop_
_entity.id
_entity.type
_entity.pdbx_description
1 polymer ?
#
loop_
_entity_poly.entity_id
_entity_poly.type
_entity_poly.pdbx_seq_one_letter_code
_entity_poly.pdbx_strand_id
1 'polypeptide(L)'
;ARTVGLTVFAAAGLILAGCGLGPGEDTGDVSLLVTRDYGSKVLVDEPALPANESSTAMRILDQNSDLETSYGGEYVQSVDGISGDTSGSRSFDWFFSVNGIVAERGSAQFPVGGKDKVWWDYRDWTDAMEVGAVVGAYPAPFSTGYDDRDWGVQIDCLSGEDACRMVTNQLEGDGVRLKDTGENMIVRVGLIDDVLDTPEGQRINKGPGASGVFVRFAAPDVGAPE
;
A
#
# COMPACT_ATOMS: atom_id res chain seq x y z
N ALA A 1 37.52 -72.99 17.34
CA ALA A 1 36.33 -72.27 17.03
C ALA A 1 36.51 -70.84 17.48
N ARG A 2 36.65 -69.89 16.50
CA ARG A 2 36.72 -68.43 16.75
C ARG A 2 35.39 -67.84 16.34
N THR A 3 34.63 -67.32 17.27
CA THR A 3 33.41 -66.56 17.07
C THR A 3 33.76 -65.09 16.76
N VAL A 4 33.41 -64.63 15.57
CA VAL A 4 33.54 -63.24 15.17
C VAL A 4 32.23 -62.52 15.54
N GLY A 5 32.31 -61.59 16.49
CA GLY A 5 31.17 -60.74 16.87
C GLY A 5 31.00 -59.61 15.85
N LEU A 6 29.84 -59.55 15.24
CA LEU A 6 29.45 -58.46 14.32
C LEU A 6 28.83 -57.30 15.14
N THR A 7 29.60 -56.24 15.28
CA THR A 7 29.12 -54.99 15.93
C THR A 7 28.38 -54.16 14.92
N VAL A 8 27.05 -54.03 15.06
CA VAL A 8 26.23 -53.15 14.25
C VAL A 8 26.28 -51.74 14.86
N PHE A 9 26.91 -50.81 14.15
CA PHE A 9 26.88 -49.39 14.49
C PHE A 9 25.58 -48.80 13.97
N ALA A 10 24.66 -48.49 14.86
CA ALA A 10 23.47 -47.70 14.56
C ALA A 10 23.88 -46.21 14.47
N ALA A 11 23.97 -45.67 13.26
CA ALA A 11 24.12 -44.26 13.03
C ALA A 11 22.79 -43.57 13.30
N ALA A 12 22.65 -42.95 14.48
CA ALA A 12 21.55 -42.04 14.77
C ALA A 12 21.74 -40.74 13.99
N GLY A 13 20.99 -40.59 12.91
CA GLY A 13 20.92 -39.33 12.18
C GLY A 13 20.24 -38.27 13.05
N LEU A 14 21.03 -37.30 13.57
CA LEU A 14 20.49 -36.07 14.13
C LEU A 14 19.88 -35.26 12.98
N ILE A 15 18.53 -35.27 12.89
CA ILE A 15 17.79 -34.30 12.12
C ILE A 15 17.91 -32.97 12.90
N LEU A 16 18.85 -32.12 12.51
CA LEU A 16 18.86 -30.72 12.92
C LEU A 16 17.63 -30.09 12.28
N ALA A 17 16.52 -30.00 13.04
CA ALA A 17 15.44 -29.08 12.76
C ALA A 17 16.06 -27.68 12.85
N GLY A 18 16.53 -27.13 11.71
CA GLY A 18 16.92 -25.74 11.58
C GLY A 18 15.73 -24.89 11.92
N CYS A 19 15.75 -24.21 13.07
CA CYS A 19 14.81 -23.11 13.32
C CYS A 19 14.91 -22.17 12.13
N GLY A 20 13.77 -21.94 11.45
CA GLY A 20 13.67 -21.16 10.23
C GLY A 20 14.16 -19.72 10.40
N LEU A 21 15.44 -19.52 10.15
CA LEU A 21 16.08 -18.21 9.96
C LEU A 21 16.13 -17.84 8.47
N GLY A 22 15.25 -18.42 7.66
CA GLY A 22 15.11 -18.11 6.25
C GLY A 22 14.16 -16.93 6.01
N PRO A 23 14.06 -16.46 4.77
CA PRO A 23 13.20 -15.35 4.39
C PRO A 23 11.69 -15.66 4.53
N GLY A 24 11.32 -16.86 4.91
CA GLY A 24 9.94 -17.33 4.95
C GLY A 24 9.44 -17.86 3.61
N GLU A 25 8.15 -18.17 3.54
CA GLU A 25 7.50 -18.65 2.32
C GLU A 25 7.32 -17.50 1.31
N ASP A 26 7.23 -17.87 0.03
CA ASP A 26 6.88 -16.95 -1.07
C ASP A 26 5.44 -16.47 -0.87
N THR A 27 5.25 -15.15 -0.86
CA THR A 27 3.94 -14.50 -0.73
C THR A 27 3.41 -13.93 -2.05
N GLY A 28 4.13 -14.13 -3.16
CA GLY A 28 3.81 -13.61 -4.49
C GLY A 28 4.53 -12.28 -4.78
N ASP A 29 4.16 -11.63 -5.89
CA ASP A 29 4.83 -10.42 -6.35
C ASP A 29 4.19 -9.16 -5.80
N VAL A 30 5.03 -8.17 -5.43
CA VAL A 30 4.65 -6.80 -5.11
C VAL A 30 5.09 -5.86 -6.22
N SER A 31 4.42 -4.71 -6.39
CA SER A 31 4.94 -3.65 -7.24
C SER A 31 5.62 -2.56 -6.41
N LEU A 32 6.69 -1.98 -6.95
CA LEU A 32 7.39 -0.83 -6.36
C LEU A 32 7.39 0.34 -7.35
N LEU A 33 6.85 1.46 -6.93
CA LEU A 33 6.93 2.74 -7.62
C LEU A 33 7.69 3.73 -6.73
N VAL A 34 8.75 4.33 -7.24
CA VAL A 34 9.51 5.40 -6.56
C VAL A 34 9.46 6.65 -7.42
N THR A 35 9.00 7.74 -6.85
CA THR A 35 8.76 8.98 -7.59
C THR A 35 9.24 10.20 -6.83
N ARG A 36 9.12 11.36 -7.48
CA ARG A 36 9.24 12.68 -6.88
C ARG A 36 8.04 13.54 -7.27
N ASP A 37 7.80 14.55 -6.45
CA ASP A 37 6.86 15.64 -6.72
C ASP A 37 5.44 15.11 -7.04
N TYR A 38 4.91 14.27 -6.13
CA TYR A 38 3.56 13.68 -6.23
C TYR A 38 3.38 12.83 -7.51
N GLY A 39 4.37 12.00 -7.83
CA GLY A 39 4.32 11.10 -8.97
C GLY A 39 4.70 11.74 -10.31
N SER A 40 5.07 13.03 -10.33
CA SER A 40 5.38 13.74 -11.58
C SER A 40 6.68 13.27 -12.24
N LYS A 41 7.61 12.72 -11.46
CA LYS A 41 8.87 12.18 -11.95
C LYS A 41 9.10 10.77 -11.39
N VAL A 42 9.06 9.79 -12.26
CA VAL A 42 9.37 8.39 -11.93
C VAL A 42 10.89 8.19 -11.82
N LEU A 43 11.32 7.54 -10.76
CA LEU A 43 12.71 7.14 -10.49
C LEU A 43 12.86 5.62 -10.66
N VAL A 44 11.95 4.84 -10.05
CA VAL A 44 11.89 3.37 -10.17
C VAL A 44 10.46 2.97 -10.45
N ASP A 45 10.26 2.02 -11.37
CA ASP A 45 8.95 1.44 -11.68
C ASP A 45 9.14 -0.07 -11.94
N GLU A 46 8.92 -0.85 -10.89
CA GLU A 46 9.05 -2.30 -10.90
C GLU A 46 7.66 -2.93 -10.68
N PRO A 47 7.02 -3.43 -11.73
CA PRO A 47 5.64 -3.90 -11.65
C PRO A 47 5.47 -5.23 -10.91
N ALA A 48 6.55 -6.02 -10.78
CA ALA A 48 6.52 -7.34 -10.16
C ALA A 48 7.87 -7.70 -9.56
N LEU A 49 7.97 -7.63 -8.26
CA LEU A 49 9.14 -8.03 -7.46
C LEU A 49 8.76 -9.19 -6.55
N PRO A 50 9.55 -10.25 -6.46
CA PRO A 50 9.25 -11.37 -5.58
C PRO A 50 9.24 -10.92 -4.11
N ALA A 51 8.20 -11.29 -3.39
CA ALA A 51 8.07 -11.04 -1.96
C ALA A 51 7.91 -12.35 -1.18
N ASN A 52 8.23 -12.30 0.11
CA ASN A 52 8.13 -13.42 1.04
C ASN A 52 7.67 -12.93 2.41
N GLU A 53 7.44 -13.83 3.36
CA GLU A 53 6.94 -13.50 4.71
C GLU A 53 7.80 -12.48 5.48
N SER A 54 9.07 -12.30 5.10
CA SER A 54 9.95 -11.30 5.72
C SER A 54 9.98 -9.97 4.99
N SER A 55 9.28 -9.83 3.85
CA SER A 55 9.28 -8.61 3.05
C SER A 55 8.57 -7.48 3.77
N THR A 56 9.20 -6.29 3.73
CA THR A 56 8.61 -5.05 4.25
C THR A 56 8.73 -3.96 3.19
N ALA A 57 7.94 -2.91 3.30
CA ALA A 57 7.98 -1.78 2.38
C ALA A 57 9.41 -1.20 2.24
N MET A 58 10.17 -1.15 3.34
CA MET A 58 11.57 -0.72 3.31
C MET A 58 12.48 -1.74 2.61
N ARG A 59 12.33 -3.04 2.87
CA ARG A 59 13.18 -4.07 2.25
C ARG A 59 12.98 -4.16 0.75
N ILE A 60 11.77 -3.99 0.27
CA ILE A 60 11.49 -3.92 -1.17
C ILE A 60 12.17 -2.71 -1.79
N LEU A 61 12.16 -1.55 -1.12
CA LEU A 61 12.89 -0.38 -1.58
C LEU A 61 14.41 -0.61 -1.58
N ASP A 62 14.98 -1.13 -0.49
CA ASP A 62 16.42 -1.38 -0.29
C ASP A 62 17.01 -2.34 -1.33
N GLN A 63 16.23 -3.29 -1.82
CA GLN A 63 16.64 -4.22 -2.86
C GLN A 63 16.71 -3.60 -4.27
N ASN A 64 16.10 -2.43 -4.46
CA ASN A 64 15.92 -1.81 -5.78
C ASN A 64 16.44 -0.37 -5.87
N SER A 65 17.03 0.15 -4.79
CA SER A 65 17.58 1.51 -4.70
C SER A 65 18.77 1.54 -3.73
N ASP A 66 19.61 2.56 -3.87
CA ASP A 66 20.69 2.82 -2.89
C ASP A 66 20.08 3.56 -1.68
N LEU A 67 19.92 2.84 -0.57
CA LEU A 67 19.18 3.29 0.60
C LEU A 67 20.10 3.67 1.75
N GLU A 68 19.98 4.89 2.25
CA GLU A 68 20.55 5.27 3.53
C GLU A 68 19.46 5.36 4.59
N THR A 69 19.72 4.80 5.76
CA THR A 69 18.77 4.78 6.88
C THR A 69 19.34 5.48 8.10
N SER A 70 18.44 5.92 8.99
CA SER A 70 18.78 6.47 10.31
C SER A 70 17.96 5.79 11.41
N TYR A 71 18.21 6.19 12.67
CA TYR A 71 17.52 5.64 13.86
C TYR A 71 17.58 4.11 13.95
N GLY A 72 18.79 3.55 13.68
CA GLY A 72 18.97 2.10 13.77
C GLY A 72 18.36 1.29 12.62
N GLY A 73 18.10 1.92 11.49
CA GLY A 73 17.52 1.28 10.32
C GLY A 73 15.98 1.38 10.20
N GLU A 74 15.35 2.20 11.05
CA GLU A 74 13.88 2.31 11.05
C GLU A 74 13.35 3.44 10.15
N TYR A 75 14.21 4.41 9.81
CA TYR A 75 13.83 5.59 9.02
C TYR A 75 14.65 5.70 7.73
N VAL A 76 13.98 5.93 6.61
CA VAL A 76 14.62 6.18 5.31
C VAL A 76 15.15 7.61 5.28
N GLN A 77 16.47 7.75 5.29
CA GLN A 77 17.17 9.03 5.27
C GLN A 77 17.38 9.55 3.85
N SER A 78 17.71 8.64 2.93
CA SER A 78 18.05 8.96 1.54
C SER A 78 17.71 7.77 0.64
N VAL A 79 17.27 8.05 -0.57
CA VAL A 79 17.09 7.06 -1.65
C VAL A 79 17.83 7.58 -2.88
N ASP A 80 18.77 6.79 -3.41
CA ASP A 80 19.62 7.15 -4.56
C ASP A 80 20.29 8.52 -4.41
N GLY A 81 20.75 8.84 -3.19
CA GLY A 81 21.42 10.09 -2.85
C GLY A 81 20.48 11.29 -2.70
N ILE A 82 19.16 11.10 -2.74
CA ILE A 82 18.17 12.16 -2.49
C ILE A 82 17.74 12.09 -1.03
N SER A 83 18.21 13.03 -0.22
CA SER A 83 17.90 13.11 1.21
C SER A 83 16.79 14.10 1.50
N GLY A 84 16.10 13.92 2.63
CA GLY A 84 15.20 14.93 3.18
C GLY A 84 15.90 16.28 3.35
N ASP A 85 15.19 17.37 3.10
CA ASP A 85 15.70 18.74 3.23
C ASP A 85 14.68 19.65 3.94
N THR A 86 15.07 20.15 5.09
CA THR A 86 14.27 21.10 5.90
C THR A 86 15.04 22.40 6.16
N SER A 87 16.14 22.64 5.42
CA SER A 87 17.03 23.80 5.64
C SER A 87 16.49 25.10 5.05
N GLY A 88 15.55 25.03 4.12
CA GLY A 88 14.94 26.16 3.42
C GLY A 88 13.58 26.58 3.97
N SER A 89 12.86 27.35 3.18
CA SER A 89 11.45 27.72 3.45
C SER A 89 10.45 26.60 3.12
N ARG A 90 10.91 25.56 2.46
CA ARG A 90 10.14 24.38 2.10
C ARG A 90 10.78 23.14 2.72
N SER A 91 9.97 22.18 3.03
CA SER A 91 10.40 20.93 3.67
C SER A 91 10.09 19.75 2.75
N PHE A 92 11.12 18.96 2.45
CA PHE A 92 11.00 17.79 1.59
C PHE A 92 11.41 16.54 2.34
N ASP A 93 10.70 15.44 2.08
CA ASP A 93 11.06 14.14 2.63
C ASP A 93 10.45 12.99 1.82
N TRP A 94 10.85 11.77 2.19
CA TRP A 94 10.32 10.54 1.64
C TRP A 94 9.08 10.07 2.39
N PHE A 95 8.02 9.82 1.66
CA PHE A 95 6.76 9.27 2.16
C PHE A 95 6.42 8.00 1.41
N PHE A 96 5.76 7.07 2.09
CA PHE A 96 5.31 5.86 1.41
C PHE A 96 3.84 5.57 1.68
N SER A 97 3.25 4.86 0.74
CA SER A 97 1.91 4.29 0.84
C SER A 97 1.92 2.84 0.37
N VAL A 98 1.01 2.06 0.91
CA VAL A 98 0.75 0.69 0.44
C VAL A 98 -0.71 0.63 0.02
N ASN A 99 -0.96 0.13 -1.20
CA ASN A 99 -2.30 0.04 -1.76
C ASN A 99 -3.06 1.39 -1.77
N GLY A 100 -2.33 2.50 -1.89
CA GLY A 100 -2.90 3.85 -1.91
C GLY A 100 -3.19 4.45 -0.53
N ILE A 101 -2.87 3.76 0.56
CA ILE A 101 -3.05 4.23 1.94
C ILE A 101 -1.68 4.53 2.53
N VAL A 102 -1.53 5.72 3.12
CA VAL A 102 -0.30 6.07 3.86
C VAL A 102 -0.28 5.28 5.16
N ALA A 103 0.84 4.61 5.40
CA ALA A 103 0.97 3.71 6.54
C ALA A 103 1.07 4.48 7.86
N GLU A 104 0.40 3.98 8.90
CA GLU A 104 0.46 4.53 10.27
C GLU A 104 1.71 4.08 11.03
N ARG A 105 2.51 3.19 10.46
CA ARG A 105 3.75 2.66 11.06
C ARG A 105 4.93 2.75 10.08
N GLY A 106 6.14 2.68 10.62
CA GLY A 106 7.38 2.76 9.84
C GLY A 106 7.51 1.67 8.78
N SER A 107 8.14 1.98 7.67
CA SER A 107 8.30 1.09 6.51
C SER A 107 9.11 -0.18 6.81
N ALA A 108 10.02 -0.12 7.80
CA ALA A 108 10.77 -1.28 8.26
C ALA A 108 9.88 -2.35 8.95
N GLN A 109 8.74 -1.92 9.46
CA GLN A 109 7.79 -2.76 10.21
C GLN A 109 6.49 -3.02 9.44
N PHE A 110 6.33 -2.45 8.24
CA PHE A 110 5.14 -2.63 7.43
C PHE A 110 5.33 -3.83 6.50
N PRO A 111 4.69 -5.00 6.76
CA PRO A 111 4.80 -6.16 5.91
C PRO A 111 4.13 -5.89 4.56
N VAL A 112 4.70 -6.46 3.51
CA VAL A 112 4.13 -6.42 2.17
C VAL A 112 4.23 -7.81 1.54
N GLY A 113 3.21 -8.18 0.77
CA GLY A 113 3.08 -9.47 0.14
C GLY A 113 2.38 -9.40 -1.21
N GLY A 114 2.00 -10.57 -1.72
CA GLY A 114 1.49 -10.70 -3.08
C GLY A 114 0.37 -9.72 -3.43
N LYS A 115 0.56 -9.01 -4.52
CA LYS A 115 -0.29 -7.98 -5.12
C LYS A 115 -0.29 -6.61 -4.43
N ASP A 116 0.46 -6.42 -3.35
CA ASP A 116 0.60 -5.09 -2.76
C ASP A 116 1.30 -4.14 -3.72
N LYS A 117 0.89 -2.88 -3.66
CA LYS A 117 1.45 -1.77 -4.43
C LYS A 117 2.13 -0.81 -3.47
N VAL A 118 3.46 -0.84 -3.46
CA VAL A 118 4.30 0.03 -2.64
C VAL A 118 4.67 1.25 -3.47
N TRP A 119 4.33 2.43 -2.99
CA TRP A 119 4.69 3.69 -3.63
C TRP A 119 5.44 4.58 -2.67
N TRP A 120 6.67 4.95 -3.03
CA TRP A 120 7.50 5.93 -2.37
C TRP A 120 7.53 7.22 -3.18
N ASP A 121 7.36 8.37 -2.50
CA ASP A 121 7.39 9.67 -3.16
C ASP A 121 8.19 10.68 -2.33
N TYR A 122 9.19 11.30 -2.97
CA TYR A 122 9.92 12.43 -2.41
C TYR A 122 9.16 13.71 -2.72
N ARG A 123 8.60 14.34 -1.70
CA ARG A 123 7.71 15.48 -1.90
C ARG A 123 7.91 16.58 -0.89
N ASP A 124 7.47 17.78 -1.29
CA ASP A 124 7.26 18.90 -0.39
C ASP A 124 6.07 18.60 0.56
N TRP A 125 6.33 18.72 1.85
CA TRP A 125 5.32 18.55 2.88
C TRP A 125 5.05 19.81 3.71
N THR A 126 5.59 20.96 3.28
CA THR A 126 5.46 22.24 3.98
C THR A 126 4.03 22.59 4.34
N ASP A 127 3.11 22.43 3.38
CA ASP A 127 1.71 22.80 3.53
C ASP A 127 0.80 21.59 3.84
N ALA A 128 1.26 20.35 3.65
CA ALA A 128 0.49 19.14 3.83
C ALA A 128 1.39 17.96 4.26
N MET A 129 1.69 17.91 5.55
CA MET A 129 2.47 16.82 6.12
C MET A 129 1.73 15.48 6.01
N GLU A 130 0.46 15.46 6.41
CA GLU A 130 -0.35 14.25 6.45
C GLU A 130 -1.24 14.16 5.21
N VAL A 131 -1.02 13.12 4.41
CA VAL A 131 -1.85 12.73 3.29
C VAL A 131 -2.27 11.29 3.52
N GLY A 132 -3.47 11.08 4.04
CA GLY A 132 -3.93 9.76 4.50
C GLY A 132 -4.09 8.73 3.39
N ALA A 133 -4.37 9.17 2.16
CA ALA A 133 -4.53 8.28 1.02
C ALA A 133 -4.16 8.98 -0.29
N VAL A 134 -3.75 8.19 -1.27
CA VAL A 134 -3.35 8.64 -2.61
C VAL A 134 -4.09 7.85 -3.68
N VAL A 135 -4.31 8.46 -4.85
CA VAL A 135 -4.87 7.79 -6.03
C VAL A 135 -3.76 7.13 -6.85
N GLY A 136 -4.12 6.11 -7.64
CA GLY A 136 -3.19 5.43 -8.54
C GLY A 136 -2.99 3.94 -8.24
N ALA A 137 -3.41 3.47 -7.08
CA ALA A 137 -3.31 2.06 -6.72
C ALA A 137 -4.48 1.19 -7.18
N TYR A 138 -5.57 1.78 -7.69
CA TYR A 138 -6.76 1.01 -8.11
C TYR A 138 -6.42 -0.25 -8.93
N PRO A 139 -7.08 -1.39 -8.71
CA PRO A 139 -8.19 -1.63 -7.79
C PRO A 139 -7.82 -1.83 -6.31
N ALA A 140 -6.53 -1.80 -5.96
CA ALA A 140 -6.12 -1.79 -4.55
C ALA A 140 -6.54 -0.45 -3.87
N PRO A 141 -6.91 -0.46 -2.58
CA PRO A 141 -6.93 -1.58 -1.64
C PRO A 141 -8.19 -2.45 -1.73
N PHE A 142 -9.17 -2.11 -2.57
CA PHE A 142 -10.47 -2.80 -2.62
C PHE A 142 -10.38 -4.27 -3.01
N SER A 143 -9.42 -4.64 -3.87
CA SER A 143 -9.21 -6.01 -4.31
C SER A 143 -8.15 -6.77 -3.52
N THR A 144 -7.22 -6.06 -2.87
CA THR A 144 -6.06 -6.64 -2.18
C THR A 144 -6.14 -6.55 -0.67
N GLY A 145 -6.99 -5.65 -0.14
CA GLY A 145 -6.98 -5.32 1.27
C GLY A 145 -5.83 -4.37 1.65
N TYR A 146 -5.57 -4.27 2.94
CA TYR A 146 -4.56 -3.39 3.51
C TYR A 146 -4.10 -3.94 4.86
N ASP A 147 -2.78 -3.91 5.11
CA ASP A 147 -2.16 -4.32 6.38
C ASP A 147 -2.55 -5.76 6.79
N ASP A 148 -2.33 -6.71 5.89
CA ASP A 148 -2.68 -8.14 6.04
C ASP A 148 -4.16 -8.43 6.31
N ARG A 149 -5.04 -7.45 6.06
CA ARG A 149 -6.48 -7.58 6.22
C ARG A 149 -7.18 -7.55 4.87
N ASP A 150 -7.83 -8.65 4.55
CA ASP A 150 -8.70 -8.75 3.39
C ASP A 150 -10.11 -8.25 3.75
N TRP A 151 -10.28 -6.95 3.67
CA TRP A 151 -11.58 -6.31 3.91
C TRP A 151 -12.50 -6.50 2.71
N GLY A 152 -13.80 -6.61 2.96
CA GLY A 152 -14.78 -6.47 1.90
C GLY A 152 -15.00 -5.00 1.57
N VAL A 153 -15.78 -4.77 0.54
CA VAL A 153 -16.23 -3.42 0.15
C VAL A 153 -17.74 -3.35 0.28
N GLN A 154 -18.21 -2.32 0.96
CA GLN A 154 -19.63 -1.98 1.01
C GLN A 154 -19.89 -0.77 0.11
N ILE A 155 -20.88 -0.88 -0.76
CA ILE A 155 -21.34 0.23 -1.57
C ILE A 155 -22.48 0.93 -0.83
N ASP A 156 -22.31 2.23 -0.60
CA ASP A 156 -23.32 3.10 -0.01
C ASP A 156 -23.84 4.08 -1.08
N CYS A 157 -24.99 3.76 -1.63
CA CYS A 157 -25.64 4.54 -2.69
C CYS A 157 -26.51 5.63 -2.07
N LEU A 158 -26.00 6.85 -2.01
CA LEU A 158 -26.72 8.00 -1.46
C LEU A 158 -27.70 8.60 -2.46
N SER A 159 -27.27 8.72 -3.73
CA SER A 159 -28.06 9.23 -4.85
C SER A 159 -27.46 8.78 -6.18
N GLY A 160 -28.20 8.95 -7.29
CA GLY A 160 -27.68 8.62 -8.61
C GLY A 160 -27.62 7.11 -8.88
N GLU A 161 -28.76 6.43 -8.94
CA GLU A 161 -28.85 4.98 -9.13
C GLU A 161 -28.01 4.44 -10.31
N ASP A 162 -27.94 5.17 -11.42
CA ASP A 162 -27.14 4.76 -12.58
C ASP A 162 -25.64 4.81 -12.30
N ALA A 163 -25.17 5.85 -11.62
CA ALA A 163 -23.76 5.97 -11.23
C ALA A 163 -23.40 4.88 -10.21
N CYS A 164 -24.28 4.62 -9.26
CA CYS A 164 -24.07 3.57 -8.28
C CYS A 164 -23.94 2.20 -8.94
N ARG A 165 -24.84 1.87 -9.86
CA ARG A 165 -24.80 0.63 -10.63
C ARG A 165 -23.51 0.51 -11.46
N MET A 166 -23.06 1.60 -12.08
CA MET A 166 -21.81 1.62 -12.83
C MET A 166 -20.58 1.31 -11.93
N VAL A 167 -20.51 1.97 -10.78
CA VAL A 167 -19.42 1.75 -9.80
C VAL A 167 -19.46 0.32 -9.28
N THR A 168 -20.63 -0.19 -8.92
CA THR A 168 -20.80 -1.57 -8.46
C THR A 168 -20.31 -2.57 -9.50
N ASN A 169 -20.77 -2.46 -10.75
CA ASN A 169 -20.37 -3.35 -11.84
C ASN A 169 -18.86 -3.28 -12.13
N GLN A 170 -18.26 -2.09 -12.02
CA GLN A 170 -16.82 -1.92 -12.22
C GLN A 170 -16.03 -2.66 -11.13
N LEU A 171 -16.39 -2.45 -9.87
CA LEU A 171 -15.71 -3.10 -8.73
C LEU A 171 -15.83 -4.63 -8.82
N GLU A 172 -17.02 -5.16 -9.11
CA GLU A 172 -17.23 -6.60 -9.32
C GLU A 172 -16.40 -7.13 -10.51
N GLY A 173 -16.36 -6.39 -11.60
CA GLY A 173 -15.57 -6.73 -12.78
C GLY A 173 -14.07 -6.77 -12.52
N ASP A 174 -13.58 -5.98 -11.58
CA ASP A 174 -12.18 -5.93 -11.13
C ASP A 174 -11.89 -6.93 -9.98
N GLY A 175 -12.84 -7.80 -9.68
CA GLY A 175 -12.68 -8.88 -8.69
C GLY A 175 -12.77 -8.41 -7.23
N VAL A 176 -13.34 -7.23 -6.99
CA VAL A 176 -13.58 -6.72 -5.64
C VAL A 176 -14.70 -7.51 -4.98
N ARG A 177 -14.49 -7.93 -3.75
CA ARG A 177 -15.49 -8.65 -2.98
C ARG A 177 -16.44 -7.70 -2.27
N LEU A 178 -17.66 -7.58 -2.78
CA LEU A 178 -18.71 -6.80 -2.16
C LEU A 178 -19.32 -7.53 -0.96
N LYS A 179 -19.58 -6.81 0.13
CA LYS A 179 -20.20 -7.31 1.35
C LYS A 179 -21.12 -6.24 1.96
N ASP A 180 -22.26 -6.69 2.48
CA ASP A 180 -23.23 -5.81 3.14
C ASP A 180 -23.04 -5.73 4.66
N THR A 181 -22.19 -6.56 5.25
CA THR A 181 -22.02 -6.67 6.70
C THR A 181 -20.56 -6.93 7.09
N GLY A 182 -20.18 -6.48 8.29
CA GLY A 182 -18.86 -6.64 8.85
C GLY A 182 -18.01 -5.38 8.77
N GLU A 183 -16.72 -5.49 9.08
CA GLU A 183 -15.76 -4.43 8.84
C GLU A 183 -15.43 -4.38 7.35
N ASN A 184 -15.80 -3.31 6.69
CA ASN A 184 -15.63 -3.12 5.25
C ASN A 184 -15.06 -1.75 4.96
N MET A 185 -14.37 -1.63 3.83
CA MET A 185 -14.13 -0.35 3.20
C MET A 185 -15.45 0.16 2.61
N ILE A 186 -15.75 1.43 2.80
CA ILE A 186 -17.00 2.02 2.32
C ILE A 186 -16.71 2.85 1.06
N VAL A 187 -17.40 2.51 -0.01
CA VAL A 187 -17.44 3.30 -1.26
C VAL A 187 -18.79 4.00 -1.33
N ARG A 188 -18.79 5.31 -1.12
CA ARG A 188 -20.01 6.13 -1.25
C ARG A 188 -20.13 6.71 -2.65
N VAL A 189 -21.33 6.55 -3.21
CA VAL A 189 -21.66 7.07 -4.53
C VAL A 189 -22.86 7.98 -4.41
N GLY A 190 -22.74 9.19 -4.93
CA GLY A 190 -23.84 10.17 -4.88
C GLY A 190 -23.46 11.51 -5.51
N LEU A 191 -24.40 12.42 -5.51
CA LEU A 191 -24.13 13.82 -5.82
C LEU A 191 -23.18 14.40 -4.77
N ILE A 192 -22.40 15.40 -5.16
CA ILE A 192 -21.36 15.98 -4.30
C ILE A 192 -21.92 16.44 -2.94
N ASP A 193 -23.07 17.07 -2.93
CA ASP A 193 -23.67 17.60 -1.71
C ASP A 193 -24.12 16.46 -0.78
N ASP A 194 -24.69 15.38 -1.31
CA ASP A 194 -25.09 14.21 -0.52
C ASP A 194 -23.88 13.52 0.11
N VAL A 195 -22.77 13.40 -0.63
CA VAL A 195 -21.52 12.81 -0.11
C VAL A 195 -20.90 13.71 0.97
N LEU A 196 -20.86 15.02 0.75
CA LEU A 196 -20.31 15.99 1.70
C LEU A 196 -21.13 16.12 2.98
N ASP A 197 -22.44 15.81 2.95
CA ASP A 197 -23.30 15.80 4.13
C ASP A 197 -23.03 14.60 5.05
N THR A 198 -22.30 13.59 4.60
CA THR A 198 -21.90 12.48 5.46
C THR A 198 -20.77 12.92 6.44
N PRO A 199 -20.68 12.30 7.63
CA PRO A 199 -19.59 12.63 8.59
C PRO A 199 -18.20 12.46 7.98
N GLU A 200 -18.00 11.45 7.15
CA GLU A 200 -16.74 11.18 6.46
C GLU A 200 -16.46 12.21 5.37
N GLY A 201 -17.47 12.57 4.58
CA GLY A 201 -17.37 13.64 3.58
C GLY A 201 -16.96 14.97 4.20
N GLN A 202 -17.54 15.31 5.35
CA GLN A 202 -17.19 16.52 6.08
C GLN A 202 -15.76 16.49 6.62
N ARG A 203 -15.25 15.32 7.06
CA ARG A 203 -13.85 15.16 7.47
C ARG A 203 -12.90 15.32 6.31
N ILE A 204 -13.14 14.61 5.20
CA ILE A 204 -12.29 14.63 4.00
C ILE A 204 -12.24 16.05 3.40
N ASN A 205 -13.35 16.77 3.43
CA ASN A 205 -13.41 18.16 2.93
C ASN A 205 -12.59 19.17 3.76
N LYS A 206 -12.12 18.77 4.96
CA LYS A 206 -11.24 19.63 5.79
C LYS A 206 -9.78 19.62 5.36
N GLY A 207 -9.38 18.70 4.51
CA GLY A 207 -8.03 18.66 3.98
C GLY A 207 -7.41 17.26 3.90
N PRO A 208 -6.18 17.18 3.43
CA PRO A 208 -5.51 15.92 3.09
C PRO A 208 -5.16 15.05 4.31
N GLY A 209 -5.13 15.60 5.53
CA GLY A 209 -4.90 14.84 6.75
C GLY A 209 -6.08 13.97 7.19
N ALA A 210 -7.24 14.05 6.52
CA ALA A 210 -8.36 13.16 6.80
C ALA A 210 -8.18 11.83 6.06
N SER A 211 -8.50 10.72 6.75
CA SER A 211 -8.43 9.39 6.12
C SER A 211 -9.49 9.24 5.03
N GLY A 212 -9.04 8.90 3.83
CA GLY A 212 -9.91 8.58 2.70
C GLY A 212 -9.52 9.29 1.41
N VAL A 213 -10.04 8.78 0.30
CA VAL A 213 -9.90 9.39 -1.03
C VAL A 213 -11.24 9.92 -1.47
N PHE A 214 -11.25 11.17 -1.88
CA PHE A 214 -12.42 11.82 -2.44
C PHE A 214 -12.17 12.15 -3.91
N VAL A 215 -12.95 11.53 -4.80
CA VAL A 215 -12.87 11.75 -6.24
C VAL A 215 -14.14 12.47 -6.70
N ARG A 216 -13.97 13.68 -7.25
CA ARG A 216 -15.04 14.44 -7.85
C ARG A 216 -14.92 14.41 -9.37
N PHE A 217 -15.94 13.94 -10.03
CA PHE A 217 -16.10 14.10 -11.47
C PHE A 217 -16.92 15.38 -11.74
N ALA A 218 -16.28 16.40 -12.28
CA ALA A 218 -17.02 17.54 -12.81
C ALA A 218 -17.59 17.14 -14.19
N ALA A 219 -18.87 17.48 -14.45
CA ALA A 219 -19.37 17.42 -15.81
C ALA A 219 -18.49 18.36 -16.68
N PRO A 220 -18.11 17.96 -17.91
CA PRO A 220 -17.46 18.89 -18.81
C PRO A 220 -18.37 20.11 -18.96
N ASP A 221 -17.80 21.33 -18.87
CA ASP A 221 -18.51 22.54 -19.19
C ASP A 221 -19.04 22.39 -20.63
N VAL A 222 -20.29 22.04 -20.75
CA VAL A 222 -21.01 22.12 -22.02
C VAL A 222 -21.20 23.61 -22.19
N GLY A 223 -20.31 24.24 -22.97
CA GLY A 223 -20.40 25.66 -23.27
C GLY A 223 -21.83 26.00 -23.61
N ALA A 224 -22.37 27.05 -22.99
CA ALA A 224 -23.69 27.53 -23.36
C ALA A 224 -23.74 27.72 -24.88
N PRO A 225 -24.77 27.26 -25.56
CA PRO A 225 -24.91 27.53 -26.98
C PRO A 225 -24.93 29.04 -27.18
N GLU A 226 -24.06 29.53 -28.06
CA GLU A 226 -24.04 30.90 -28.54
C GLU A 226 -25.35 31.29 -29.24
#